data_7e3f8a1c53db23d011f5dd8d7ccf2d6d
#
_entry.id   7e3f8a1c53db23d011f5dd8d7ccf2d6d
#
_cell.length_a   1.000
_cell.length_b   1.000
_cell.length_c   1.000
_cell.angle_alpha   90.00
_cell.angle_beta   90.00
_cell.angle_gamma   90.00
#
_symmetry.space_group_name_H-M   'P 1'
#
loop_
_entity.id
_entity.type
_entity.pdbx_description
1 polymer ?
#
loop_
_entity_poly.entity_id
_entity_poly.type
_entity_poly.pdbx_seq_one_letter_code
_entity_poly.pdbx_strand_id
1 'polypeptide(L)'
;MKSFARGWSFLQQAWQMAIKDPDLIKPSIFALFAGFVVSIVXIPFMIGAAFLTGGENSLIGQVVLFVLGAAMIFAQYTVGYIFSAMTVYLIYGYLAEGDGVMSKAWAIVRRDLLDLMSLAAVSTAVNLVKNFLEGKRKSGSRNFLAGLIDTVWTEAAFLILPAMVIEDINLKDALKRAGNIIKNNLLLVGISTVGVKAVNGLIGFLLGGLGIGLGFGIGYGLITVTDASTFGLVSGIGLGVIVASVFIMIAAVLTSYTATAYHTCLYLWARDVERLQATGSSASVQPPAPLAAVLGK
;
A
#
# COMPACT_ATOMS: atom_id res chain seq x y z
N MET A 1 -5.88 -24.15 3.97
CA MET A 1 -4.82 -24.10 5.01
C MET A 1 -3.42 -23.93 4.41
N LYS A 2 -3.04 -24.66 3.35
CA LYS A 2 -1.69 -24.57 2.76
C LYS A 2 -1.33 -23.15 2.27
N SER A 3 -2.28 -22.43 1.63
CA SER A 3 -2.02 -21.06 1.14
C SER A 3 -1.77 -20.07 2.27
N PHE A 4 -2.50 -20.19 3.39
CA PHE A 4 -2.31 -19.33 4.56
C PHE A 4 -0.94 -19.58 5.20
N ALA A 5 -0.56 -20.85 5.41
CA ALA A 5 0.74 -21.21 5.97
C ALA A 5 1.90 -20.66 5.13
N ARG A 6 1.76 -20.73 3.79
CA ARG A 6 2.75 -20.16 2.85
C ARG A 6 2.83 -18.63 2.97
N GLY A 7 1.67 -17.95 3.04
CA GLY A 7 1.64 -16.49 3.25
C GLY A 7 2.30 -16.10 4.57
N TRP A 8 2.05 -16.84 5.62
CA TRP A 8 2.67 -16.63 6.94
C TRP A 8 4.20 -16.80 6.90
N SER A 9 4.66 -17.85 6.22
CA SER A 9 6.10 -18.09 6.05
C SER A 9 6.79 -16.97 5.27
N PHE A 10 6.14 -16.44 4.21
CA PHE A 10 6.63 -15.26 3.50
C PHE A 10 6.79 -14.08 4.47
N LEU A 11 5.73 -13.82 5.23
CA LEU A 11 5.69 -12.70 6.16
C LEU A 11 6.85 -12.76 7.17
N GLN A 12 7.07 -13.95 7.77
CA GLN A 12 8.18 -14.15 8.71
C GLN A 12 9.54 -13.81 8.07
N GLN A 13 9.77 -14.28 6.84
CA GLN A 13 11.03 -14.00 6.13
C GLN A 13 11.17 -12.54 5.74
N ALA A 14 10.10 -11.90 5.26
CA ALA A 14 10.12 -10.47 4.92
C ALA A 14 10.42 -9.63 6.16
N TRP A 15 9.83 -9.99 7.31
CA TRP A 15 10.10 -9.28 8.56
C TRP A 15 11.51 -9.53 9.08
N GLN A 16 12.04 -10.74 8.91
CA GLN A 16 13.44 -11.03 9.24
C GLN A 16 14.40 -10.16 8.42
N MET A 17 14.08 -9.93 7.13
CA MET A 17 14.86 -8.97 6.30
C MET A 17 14.83 -7.57 6.93
N ALA A 18 13.64 -7.06 7.29
CA ALA A 18 13.50 -5.74 7.90
C ALA A 18 14.15 -5.63 9.28
N ILE A 19 14.24 -6.74 10.04
CA ILE A 19 14.94 -6.76 11.34
C ILE A 19 16.47 -6.71 11.11
N LYS A 20 16.96 -7.43 10.10
CA LYS A 20 18.40 -7.45 9.77
C LYS A 20 18.85 -6.11 9.17
N ASP A 21 17.98 -5.51 8.35
CA ASP A 21 18.26 -4.23 7.70
C ASP A 21 17.04 -3.32 7.90
N PRO A 22 17.06 -2.47 8.96
CA PRO A 22 15.93 -1.58 9.25
C PRO A 22 15.66 -0.52 8.19
N ASP A 23 16.60 -0.26 7.28
CA ASP A 23 16.37 0.68 6.18
C ASP A 23 15.22 0.21 5.27
N LEU A 24 14.99 -1.10 5.19
CA LEU A 24 13.93 -1.67 4.34
C LEU A 24 12.52 -1.22 4.76
N ILE A 25 12.26 -1.03 6.05
CA ILE A 25 10.92 -0.67 6.56
C ILE A 25 10.73 0.84 6.76
N LYS A 26 11.83 1.61 6.85
CA LYS A 26 11.77 3.07 7.10
C LYS A 26 10.88 3.81 6.10
N PRO A 27 10.92 3.53 4.77
CA PRO A 27 10.03 4.26 3.85
C PRO A 27 8.54 4.03 4.14
N SER A 28 8.14 2.83 4.59
CA SER A 28 6.73 2.58 4.98
C SER A 28 6.33 3.43 6.18
N ILE A 29 7.25 3.66 7.12
CA ILE A 29 7.01 4.56 8.27
C ILE A 29 6.89 6.01 7.76
N PHE A 30 7.80 6.45 6.89
CA PHE A 30 7.78 7.81 6.33
C PHE A 30 6.52 8.05 5.48
N ALA A 31 6.07 7.04 4.72
CA ALA A 31 4.82 7.10 3.93
C ALA A 31 3.63 7.42 4.84
N LEU A 32 3.55 6.75 5.99
CA LEU A 32 2.46 6.94 6.94
C LEU A 32 2.47 8.39 7.47
N PHE A 33 3.62 8.89 7.90
CA PHE A 33 3.71 10.26 8.41
C PHE A 33 3.45 11.31 7.32
N ALA A 34 3.99 11.11 6.12
CA ALA A 34 3.77 12.03 5.00
C ALA A 34 2.30 12.03 4.56
N GLY A 35 1.66 10.86 4.51
CA GLY A 35 0.22 10.74 4.22
C GLY A 35 -0.62 11.44 5.28
N PHE A 36 -0.23 11.34 6.55
CA PHE A 36 -0.89 12.04 7.66
C PHE A 36 -0.78 13.55 7.49
N VAL A 37 0.41 14.05 7.12
CA VAL A 37 0.62 15.49 6.86
C VAL A 37 -0.27 15.96 5.70
N VAL A 38 -0.34 15.20 4.61
CA VAL A 38 -1.25 15.50 3.49
C VAL A 38 -2.70 15.61 3.99
N SER A 39 -3.14 14.69 4.84
CA SER A 39 -4.51 14.70 5.39
C SER A 39 -4.75 15.92 6.30
N ILE A 40 -3.80 16.24 7.19
CA ILE A 40 -3.89 17.40 8.09
C ILE A 40 -3.98 18.71 7.30
N VAL A 41 -3.34 18.80 6.19
CA VAL A 41 -3.43 19.98 5.33
C VAL A 41 -4.72 20.00 4.50
N UNK A 42 -5.05 18.92 3.96
CA UNK A 42 -6.01 18.85 3.04
C UNK A 42 -7.33 18.89 3.53
N ILE A 43 -7.52 18.36 4.66
CA ILE A 43 -8.90 18.28 5.19
C ILE A 43 -9.40 19.66 5.63
N PRO A 44 -8.67 20.44 6.41
CA PRO A 44 -9.14 21.79 6.76
C PRO A 44 -9.36 22.68 5.53
N PHE A 45 -8.55 22.52 4.48
CA PHE A 45 -8.75 23.26 3.22
C PHE A 45 -10.09 22.90 2.58
N MET A 46 -10.44 21.62 2.56
CA MET A 46 -11.72 21.15 2.01
C MET A 46 -12.89 21.68 2.85
N ILE A 47 -12.76 21.64 4.17
CA ILE A 47 -13.78 22.17 5.10
C ILE A 47 -13.98 23.67 4.86
N GLY A 48 -12.89 24.43 4.80
CA GLY A 48 -12.95 25.88 4.53
C GLY A 48 -13.60 26.17 3.17
N ALA A 49 -13.21 25.44 2.15
CA ALA A 49 -13.79 25.59 0.80
C ALA A 49 -15.30 25.27 0.83
N ALA A 50 -15.70 24.22 1.55
CA ALA A 50 -17.13 23.89 1.67
C ALA A 50 -17.92 25.04 2.30
N PHE A 51 -17.40 25.65 3.38
CA PHE A 51 -18.04 26.80 4.02
C PHE A 51 -18.16 28.00 3.07
N LEU A 52 -17.09 28.30 2.34
CA LEU A 52 -17.03 29.48 1.45
C LEU A 52 -17.88 29.34 0.19
N THR A 53 -18.05 28.11 -0.33
CA THR A 53 -18.72 27.88 -1.62
C THR A 53 -20.14 27.30 -1.48
N GLY A 54 -20.62 27.12 -0.26
CA GLY A 54 -21.94 26.49 0.00
C GLY A 54 -21.91 24.96 -0.08
N GLY A 55 -20.74 24.35 -0.16
CA GLY A 55 -20.53 22.91 -0.10
C GLY A 55 -21.33 22.12 -1.13
N GLU A 56 -21.95 21.04 -0.70
CA GLU A 56 -22.75 20.16 -1.57
C GLU A 56 -24.05 20.82 -2.05
N ASN A 57 -24.47 21.92 -1.43
CA ASN A 57 -25.71 22.59 -1.77
C ASN A 57 -25.59 23.56 -2.97
N SER A 58 -24.36 23.81 -3.44
CA SER A 58 -24.11 24.68 -4.60
C SER A 58 -23.32 23.94 -5.67
N LEU A 59 -23.57 24.26 -6.93
CA LEU A 59 -22.81 23.68 -8.06
C LEU A 59 -21.32 24.02 -7.94
N ILE A 60 -21.01 25.27 -7.57
CA ILE A 60 -19.62 25.73 -7.40
C ILE A 60 -18.95 24.91 -6.28
N GLY A 61 -19.65 24.74 -5.15
CA GLY A 61 -19.14 23.95 -4.03
C GLY A 61 -18.86 22.50 -4.42
N GLN A 62 -19.77 21.85 -5.15
CA GLN A 62 -19.60 20.48 -5.63
C GLN A 62 -18.34 20.36 -6.51
N VAL A 63 -18.15 21.29 -7.46
CA VAL A 63 -16.98 21.27 -8.35
C VAL A 63 -15.69 21.50 -7.57
N VAL A 64 -15.67 22.47 -6.65
CA VAL A 64 -14.50 22.79 -5.83
C VAL A 64 -14.13 21.59 -4.94
N LEU A 65 -15.12 20.98 -4.28
CA LEU A 65 -14.88 19.82 -3.42
C LEU A 65 -14.42 18.61 -4.24
N PHE A 66 -14.95 18.41 -5.45
CA PHE A 66 -14.49 17.34 -6.35
C PHE A 66 -13.00 17.54 -6.73
N VAL A 67 -12.62 18.76 -7.11
CA VAL A 67 -11.24 19.07 -7.53
C VAL A 67 -10.28 18.89 -6.34
N LEU A 68 -10.66 19.41 -5.16
CA LEU A 68 -9.83 19.28 -3.95
C LEU A 68 -9.71 17.82 -3.51
N GLY A 69 -10.81 17.06 -3.60
CA GLY A 69 -10.81 15.63 -3.31
C GLY A 69 -9.89 14.85 -4.26
N ALA A 70 -9.97 15.15 -5.57
CA ALA A 70 -9.08 14.55 -6.56
C ALA A 70 -7.61 14.90 -6.30
N ALA A 71 -7.33 16.16 -5.95
CA ALA A 71 -5.97 16.61 -5.60
C ALA A 71 -5.45 15.90 -4.34
N MET A 72 -6.30 15.70 -3.34
CA MET A 72 -5.95 14.96 -2.12
C MET A 72 -5.61 13.50 -2.44
N ILE A 73 -6.44 12.83 -3.25
CA ILE A 73 -6.20 11.44 -3.69
C ILE A 73 -4.88 11.35 -4.45
N PHE A 74 -4.63 12.29 -5.37
CA PHE A 74 -3.38 12.36 -6.15
C PHE A 74 -2.16 12.53 -5.23
N ALA A 75 -2.24 13.43 -4.24
CA ALA A 75 -1.16 13.65 -3.28
C ALA A 75 -0.89 12.39 -2.45
N GLN A 76 -1.94 11.70 -2.00
CA GLN A 76 -1.82 10.44 -1.24
C GLN A 76 -1.15 9.34 -2.08
N TYR A 77 -1.57 9.17 -3.36
CA TYR A 77 -0.93 8.20 -4.25
C TYR A 77 0.53 8.58 -4.53
N THR A 78 0.82 9.88 -4.74
CA THR A 78 2.20 10.35 -4.98
C THR A 78 3.10 9.99 -3.80
N VAL A 79 2.66 10.31 -2.58
CA VAL A 79 3.39 9.96 -1.34
C VAL A 79 3.57 8.43 -1.26
N GLY A 80 2.49 7.68 -1.46
CA GLY A 80 2.53 6.22 -1.41
C GLY A 80 3.55 5.64 -2.39
N TYR A 81 3.52 6.08 -3.65
CA TYR A 81 4.43 5.55 -4.68
C TYR A 81 5.88 5.97 -4.46
N ILE A 82 6.14 7.19 -3.98
CA ILE A 82 7.50 7.66 -3.63
C ILE A 82 8.12 6.69 -2.61
N PHE A 83 7.44 6.44 -1.51
CA PHE A 83 8.00 5.60 -0.45
C PHE A 83 7.97 4.10 -0.79
N SER A 84 6.97 3.65 -1.56
CA SER A 84 6.97 2.26 -2.07
C SER A 84 8.12 2.04 -3.06
N ALA A 85 8.41 3.01 -3.92
CA ALA A 85 9.57 2.95 -4.83
C ALA A 85 10.88 2.84 -4.07
N MET A 86 11.04 3.60 -2.97
CA MET A 86 12.19 3.46 -2.08
C MET A 86 12.28 2.04 -1.51
N THR A 87 11.15 1.51 -0.99
CA THR A 87 11.11 0.14 -0.44
C THR A 87 11.47 -0.90 -1.51
N VAL A 88 10.95 -0.76 -2.73
CA VAL A 88 11.28 -1.65 -3.87
C VAL A 88 12.80 -1.66 -4.10
N TYR A 89 13.41 -0.48 -4.20
CA TYR A 89 14.84 -0.37 -4.48
C TYR A 89 15.69 -0.92 -3.34
N LEU A 90 15.31 -0.63 -2.09
CA LEU A 90 16.01 -1.14 -0.90
C LEU A 90 15.96 -2.68 -0.85
N ILE A 91 14.79 -3.28 -1.12
CA ILE A 91 14.65 -4.75 -1.16
C ILE A 91 15.48 -5.33 -2.29
N TYR A 92 15.48 -4.69 -3.47
CA TYR A 92 16.31 -5.12 -4.59
C TYR A 92 17.80 -5.09 -4.20
N GLY A 93 18.28 -4.00 -3.59
CA GLY A 93 19.65 -3.87 -3.12
C GLY A 93 20.00 -4.92 -2.06
N TYR A 94 19.11 -5.11 -1.09
CA TYR A 94 19.32 -6.11 -0.04
C TYR A 94 19.43 -7.53 -0.62
N LEU A 95 18.55 -7.90 -1.57
CA LEU A 95 18.60 -9.22 -2.18
C LEU A 95 19.81 -9.42 -3.08
N ALA A 96 20.34 -8.34 -3.69
CA ALA A 96 21.50 -8.40 -4.61
C ALA A 96 22.83 -8.25 -3.89
N GLU A 97 22.93 -7.35 -2.91
CA GLU A 97 24.19 -6.93 -2.28
C GLU A 97 24.24 -7.21 -0.76
N GLY A 98 23.10 -7.62 -0.17
CA GLY A 98 22.99 -7.88 1.27
C GLY A 98 22.72 -6.63 2.11
N ASP A 99 22.54 -5.46 1.48
CA ASP A 99 22.38 -4.19 2.18
C ASP A 99 21.47 -3.26 1.37
N GLY A 100 20.46 -2.66 2.03
CA GLY A 100 19.57 -1.68 1.43
C GLY A 100 20.05 -0.26 1.73
N VAL A 101 20.60 0.44 0.73
CA VAL A 101 21.22 1.75 0.92
C VAL A 101 20.20 2.87 0.69
N MET A 102 19.77 3.54 1.78
CA MET A 102 18.73 4.58 1.77
C MET A 102 19.09 5.75 0.83
N SER A 103 20.38 6.17 0.78
CA SER A 103 20.79 7.28 -0.09
C SER A 103 20.63 6.93 -1.58
N LYS A 104 20.91 5.68 -1.97
CA LYS A 104 20.68 5.20 -3.34
C LYS A 104 19.17 5.17 -3.65
N ALA A 105 18.35 4.70 -2.72
CA ALA A 105 16.87 4.67 -2.88
C ALA A 105 16.34 6.07 -3.10
N TRP A 106 16.82 7.05 -2.35
CA TRP A 106 16.41 8.45 -2.50
C TRP A 106 16.82 9.04 -3.86
N ALA A 107 18.02 8.68 -4.34
CA ALA A 107 18.49 9.11 -5.66
C ALA A 107 17.60 8.57 -6.79
N ILE A 108 17.19 7.30 -6.69
CA ILE A 108 16.31 6.64 -7.67
C ILE A 108 14.93 7.35 -7.68
N VAL A 109 14.35 7.62 -6.50
CA VAL A 109 13.05 8.32 -6.43
C VAL A 109 13.14 9.71 -7.08
N ARG A 110 14.24 10.44 -6.86
CA ARG A 110 14.42 11.75 -7.49
C ARG A 110 14.52 11.63 -9.02
N ARG A 111 15.19 10.60 -9.51
CA ARG A 111 15.30 10.31 -10.94
C ARG A 111 13.92 10.04 -11.56
N ASP A 112 13.14 9.18 -10.89
CA ASP A 112 11.88 8.64 -11.42
C ASP A 112 10.65 9.45 -10.98
N LEU A 113 10.83 10.62 -10.36
CA LEU A 113 9.75 11.37 -9.71
C LEU A 113 8.59 11.65 -10.68
N LEU A 114 8.87 12.05 -11.91
CA LEU A 114 7.83 12.37 -12.91
C LEU A 114 7.04 11.11 -13.30
N ASP A 115 7.71 9.97 -13.44
CA ASP A 115 7.04 8.71 -13.74
C ASP A 115 6.18 8.24 -12.56
N LEU A 116 6.67 8.41 -11.33
CA LEU A 116 5.90 8.10 -10.10
C LEU A 116 4.67 9.00 -9.99
N MET A 117 4.79 10.29 -10.30
CA MET A 117 3.65 11.22 -10.32
C MET A 117 2.68 10.85 -11.44
N SER A 118 3.18 10.40 -12.60
CA SER A 118 2.34 9.93 -13.70
C SER A 118 1.54 8.69 -13.29
N LEU A 119 2.17 7.75 -12.59
CA LEU A 119 1.48 6.58 -12.02
C LEU A 119 0.42 7.01 -10.99
N ALA A 120 0.74 8.00 -10.15
CA ALA A 120 -0.22 8.56 -9.18
C ALA A 120 -1.41 9.21 -9.88
N ALA A 121 -1.18 9.92 -10.99
CA ALA A 121 -2.25 10.55 -11.77
C ALA A 121 -3.17 9.50 -12.39
N VAL A 122 -2.61 8.43 -12.98
CA VAL A 122 -3.42 7.33 -13.53
C VAL A 122 -4.19 6.63 -12.41
N SER A 123 -3.56 6.38 -11.25
CA SER A 123 -4.23 5.75 -10.10
C SER A 123 -5.37 6.62 -9.57
N THR A 124 -5.18 7.94 -9.55
CA THR A 124 -6.23 8.90 -9.19
C THR A 124 -7.41 8.78 -10.17
N ALA A 125 -7.13 8.76 -11.47
CA ALA A 125 -8.18 8.63 -12.48
C ALA A 125 -8.94 7.30 -12.32
N VAL A 126 -8.24 6.20 -12.09
CA VAL A 126 -8.87 4.87 -11.84
C VAL A 126 -9.75 4.93 -10.60
N ASN A 127 -9.27 5.55 -9.51
CA ASN A 127 -10.02 5.69 -8.25
C ASN A 127 -11.30 6.54 -8.47
N LEU A 128 -11.20 7.64 -9.23
CA LEU A 128 -12.37 8.48 -9.52
C LEU A 128 -13.40 7.72 -10.37
N VAL A 129 -12.96 6.95 -11.37
CA VAL A 129 -13.85 6.10 -12.18
C VAL A 129 -14.54 5.05 -11.30
N LYS A 130 -13.78 4.40 -10.41
CA LYS A 130 -14.33 3.44 -9.44
C LYS A 130 -15.41 4.09 -8.58
N ASN A 131 -15.12 5.24 -7.98
CA ASN A 131 -16.07 5.95 -7.12
C ASN A 131 -17.33 6.37 -7.91
N PHE A 132 -17.16 6.78 -9.17
CA PHE A 132 -18.29 7.12 -10.04
C PHE A 132 -19.18 5.89 -10.32
N LEU A 133 -18.57 4.71 -10.51
CA LEU A 133 -19.32 3.46 -10.71
C LEU A 133 -20.06 3.04 -9.44
N GLU A 134 -19.47 3.25 -8.26
CA GLU A 134 -20.07 2.93 -6.96
C GLU A 134 -21.18 3.91 -6.56
N GLY A 135 -21.08 5.18 -7.05
CA GLY A 135 -22.02 6.25 -6.70
C GLY A 135 -23.39 6.12 -7.36
N LYS A 136 -24.42 6.51 -6.63
CA LYS A 136 -25.82 6.79 -7.02
C LYS A 136 -26.80 5.62 -7.19
N ARG A 137 -26.40 4.36 -7.38
CA ARG A 137 -27.36 3.22 -7.33
C ARG A 137 -26.62 1.96 -6.89
N LYS A 138 -27.06 1.35 -5.81
CA LYS A 138 -26.56 0.06 -5.31
C LYS A 138 -26.99 -1.08 -6.24
N SER A 139 -26.39 -1.12 -7.44
CA SER A 139 -26.54 -2.27 -8.34
C SER A 139 -25.38 -3.23 -8.10
N GLY A 140 -25.67 -4.46 -7.75
CA GLY A 140 -24.65 -5.48 -7.46
C GLY A 140 -23.62 -5.65 -8.57
N SER A 141 -24.03 -5.54 -9.84
CA SER A 141 -23.14 -5.66 -10.99
C SER A 141 -22.10 -4.52 -11.08
N ARG A 142 -22.51 -3.28 -10.75
CA ARG A 142 -21.58 -2.12 -10.77
C ARG A 142 -20.56 -2.20 -9.66
N ASN A 143 -20.99 -2.61 -8.46
CA ASN A 143 -20.07 -2.82 -7.34
C ASN A 143 -19.05 -3.92 -7.64
N PHE A 144 -19.47 -4.98 -8.34
CA PHE A 144 -18.59 -6.05 -8.80
C PHE A 144 -17.55 -5.51 -9.78
N LEU A 145 -17.98 -4.72 -10.78
CA LEU A 145 -17.07 -4.11 -11.77
C LEU A 145 -16.08 -3.15 -11.09
N ALA A 146 -16.56 -2.31 -10.18
CA ALA A 146 -15.69 -1.39 -9.42
C ALA A 146 -14.65 -2.16 -8.61
N GLY A 147 -15.05 -3.25 -7.96
CA GLY A 147 -14.12 -4.13 -7.22
C GLY A 147 -13.11 -4.82 -8.11
N LEU A 148 -13.51 -5.25 -9.30
CA LEU A 148 -12.57 -5.83 -10.29
C LEU A 148 -11.55 -4.80 -10.75
N ILE A 149 -12.00 -3.59 -11.12
CA ILE A 149 -11.11 -2.51 -11.55
C ILE A 149 -10.09 -2.21 -10.44
N ASP A 150 -10.56 -2.07 -9.19
CA ASP A 150 -9.72 -1.79 -8.04
C ASP A 150 -8.67 -2.89 -7.83
N THR A 151 -9.11 -4.15 -7.85
CA THR A 151 -8.20 -5.30 -7.64
C THR A 151 -7.16 -5.40 -8.75
N VAL A 152 -7.61 -5.34 -10.01
CA VAL A 152 -6.70 -5.47 -11.17
C VAL A 152 -5.70 -4.31 -11.19
N TRP A 153 -6.18 -3.08 -10.96
CA TRP A 153 -5.31 -1.91 -10.95
C TRP A 153 -4.29 -1.98 -9.80
N THR A 154 -4.72 -2.36 -8.59
CA THR A 154 -3.84 -2.47 -7.43
C THR A 154 -2.71 -3.48 -7.71
N GLU A 155 -3.05 -4.66 -8.24
CA GLU A 155 -2.04 -5.69 -8.57
C GLU A 155 -1.10 -5.20 -9.68
N ALA A 156 -1.66 -4.54 -10.71
CA ALA A 156 -0.86 -3.98 -11.79
C ALA A 156 0.11 -2.91 -11.26
N ALA A 157 -0.37 -1.98 -10.44
CA ALA A 157 0.45 -0.90 -9.88
C ALA A 157 1.61 -1.44 -9.06
N PHE A 158 1.38 -2.51 -8.28
CA PHE A 158 2.43 -3.17 -7.50
C PHE A 158 3.50 -3.85 -8.37
N LEU A 159 3.20 -4.21 -9.61
CA LEU A 159 4.19 -4.76 -10.56
C LEU A 159 4.79 -3.69 -11.47
N ILE A 160 4.04 -2.63 -11.77
CA ILE A 160 4.50 -1.46 -12.53
C ILE A 160 5.65 -0.78 -11.77
N LEU A 161 5.49 -0.62 -10.45
CA LEU A 161 6.46 0.10 -9.62
C LEU A 161 7.86 -0.54 -9.63
N PRO A 162 8.02 -1.86 -9.39
CA PRO A 162 9.34 -2.50 -9.55
C PRO A 162 9.88 -2.42 -10.98
N ALA A 163 9.02 -2.48 -12.00
CA ALA A 163 9.46 -2.35 -13.39
C ALA A 163 10.10 -0.98 -13.63
N MET A 164 9.46 0.10 -13.17
CA MET A 164 9.98 1.45 -13.30
C MET A 164 11.30 1.61 -12.55
N VAL A 165 11.32 1.20 -11.29
CA VAL A 165 12.42 1.44 -10.34
C VAL A 165 13.66 0.59 -10.66
N ILE A 166 13.46 -0.69 -11.00
CA ILE A 166 14.55 -1.67 -11.16
C ILE A 166 15.07 -1.71 -12.60
N GLU A 167 14.17 -1.62 -13.59
CA GLU A 167 14.54 -1.67 -15.01
C GLU A 167 14.74 -0.29 -15.63
N ASP A 168 14.47 0.79 -14.88
CA ASP A 168 14.64 2.19 -15.32
C ASP A 168 13.85 2.46 -16.62
N ILE A 169 12.57 2.09 -16.61
CA ILE A 169 11.69 2.25 -17.77
C ILE A 169 10.52 3.19 -17.41
N ASN A 170 10.03 3.92 -18.40
CA ASN A 170 8.93 4.87 -18.21
C ASN A 170 7.61 4.14 -17.92
N LEU A 171 6.60 4.87 -17.45
CA LEU A 171 5.29 4.31 -17.07
C LEU A 171 4.65 3.48 -18.19
N LYS A 172 4.73 3.93 -19.45
CA LYS A 172 4.10 3.24 -20.59
C LYS A 172 4.70 1.85 -20.79
N ASP A 173 6.02 1.74 -20.75
CA ASP A 173 6.70 0.47 -20.94
C ASP A 173 6.57 -0.42 -19.69
N ALA A 174 6.55 0.18 -18.49
CA ALA A 174 6.28 -0.53 -17.24
C ALA A 174 4.86 -1.14 -17.21
N LEU A 175 3.87 -0.44 -17.76
CA LEU A 175 2.50 -0.97 -17.92
C LEU A 175 2.49 -2.22 -18.81
N LYS A 176 3.17 -2.16 -19.96
CA LYS A 176 3.30 -3.33 -20.85
C LYS A 176 4.03 -4.47 -20.14
N ARG A 177 5.10 -4.14 -19.43
CA ARG A 177 5.93 -5.08 -18.69
C ARG A 177 5.11 -5.84 -17.64
N ALA A 178 4.39 -5.10 -16.80
CA ALA A 178 3.51 -5.66 -15.77
C ALA A 178 2.39 -6.52 -16.40
N GLY A 179 1.78 -6.04 -17.48
CA GLY A 179 0.75 -6.78 -18.22
C GLY A 179 1.26 -8.12 -18.74
N ASN A 180 2.47 -8.16 -19.29
CA ASN A 180 3.10 -9.41 -19.78
C ASN A 180 3.38 -10.38 -18.63
N ILE A 181 3.90 -9.88 -17.50
CA ILE A 181 4.16 -10.70 -16.32
C ILE A 181 2.86 -11.33 -15.82
N ILE A 182 1.80 -10.54 -15.68
CA ILE A 182 0.49 -11.02 -15.23
C ILE A 182 -0.04 -12.09 -16.20
N LYS A 183 -0.03 -11.78 -17.50
CA LYS A 183 -0.56 -12.70 -18.55
C LYS A 183 0.17 -14.03 -18.55
N ASN A 184 1.49 -14.01 -18.47
CA ASN A 184 2.32 -15.22 -18.57
C ASN A 184 2.31 -16.05 -17.27
N ASN A 185 1.98 -15.43 -16.12
CA ASN A 185 2.07 -16.05 -14.80
C ASN A 185 0.75 -15.92 -14.01
N LEU A 186 -0.38 -15.79 -14.70
CA LEU A 186 -1.69 -15.46 -14.11
C LEU A 186 -2.05 -16.35 -12.92
N LEU A 187 -1.90 -17.65 -13.08
CA LEU A 187 -2.30 -18.63 -12.07
C LEU A 187 -1.39 -18.52 -10.82
N LEU A 188 -0.12 -18.34 -11.03
CA LEU A 188 0.87 -18.24 -9.95
C LEU A 188 0.74 -16.92 -9.20
N VAL A 189 0.62 -15.81 -9.95
CA VAL A 189 0.38 -14.48 -9.37
C VAL A 189 -0.91 -14.49 -8.53
N GLY A 190 -1.98 -15.06 -9.08
CA GLY A 190 -3.29 -15.09 -8.39
C GLY A 190 -3.26 -15.90 -7.10
N ILE A 191 -2.73 -17.13 -7.13
CA ILE A 191 -2.74 -18.02 -5.95
C ILE A 191 -1.85 -17.47 -4.83
N SER A 192 -0.66 -17.00 -5.17
CA SER A 192 0.27 -16.52 -4.16
C SER A 192 -0.17 -15.17 -3.56
N THR A 193 -0.74 -14.29 -4.37
CA THR A 193 -1.28 -12.99 -3.92
C THR A 193 -2.41 -13.18 -2.92
N VAL A 194 -3.33 -14.12 -3.16
CA VAL A 194 -4.44 -14.39 -2.24
C VAL A 194 -3.91 -14.78 -0.85
N GLY A 195 -2.88 -15.63 -0.81
CA GLY A 195 -2.28 -16.06 0.47
C GLY A 195 -1.67 -14.90 1.25
N VAL A 196 -0.88 -14.05 0.59
CA VAL A 196 -0.23 -12.90 1.24
C VAL A 196 -1.28 -11.86 1.67
N LYS A 197 -2.29 -11.58 0.83
CA LYS A 197 -3.37 -10.66 1.18
C LYS A 197 -4.17 -11.16 2.39
N ALA A 198 -4.46 -12.47 2.45
CA ALA A 198 -5.20 -13.04 3.59
C ALA A 198 -4.43 -12.88 4.90
N VAL A 199 -3.10 -13.11 4.87
CA VAL A 199 -2.26 -12.96 6.06
C VAL A 199 -2.14 -11.49 6.45
N ASN A 200 -1.90 -10.60 5.50
CA ASN A 200 -1.86 -9.14 5.76
C ASN A 200 -3.19 -8.64 6.34
N GLY A 201 -4.31 -9.10 5.77
CA GLY A 201 -5.64 -8.76 6.28
C GLY A 201 -5.86 -9.25 7.70
N LEU A 202 -5.41 -10.46 8.02
CA LEU A 202 -5.51 -11.01 9.38
C LEU A 202 -4.66 -10.19 10.37
N ILE A 203 -3.44 -9.81 9.99
CA ILE A 203 -2.57 -8.99 10.84
C ILE A 203 -3.20 -7.63 11.10
N GLY A 204 -3.70 -6.99 10.03
CA GLY A 204 -4.42 -5.71 10.14
C GLY A 204 -5.63 -5.83 11.07
N PHE A 205 -6.41 -6.91 10.92
CA PHE A 205 -7.59 -7.17 11.75
C PHE A 205 -7.19 -7.41 13.22
N LEU A 206 -6.18 -8.25 13.48
CA LEU A 206 -5.75 -8.56 14.85
C LEU A 206 -5.15 -7.34 15.54
N LEU A 207 -4.23 -6.64 14.90
CA LEU A 207 -3.60 -5.44 15.49
C LEU A 207 -4.62 -4.30 15.62
N GLY A 208 -5.45 -4.08 14.59
CA GLY A 208 -6.51 -3.08 14.64
C GLY A 208 -7.54 -3.40 15.73
N GLY A 209 -7.96 -4.66 15.81
CA GLY A 209 -8.90 -5.13 16.84
C GLY A 209 -8.33 -4.98 18.24
N LEU A 210 -7.05 -5.38 18.44
CA LEU A 210 -6.35 -5.18 19.71
C LEU A 210 -6.27 -3.70 20.08
N GLY A 211 -5.91 -2.85 19.09
CA GLY A 211 -5.81 -1.40 19.32
C GLY A 211 -7.15 -0.79 19.73
N ILE A 212 -8.22 -1.16 19.03
CA ILE A 212 -9.57 -0.68 19.35
C ILE A 212 -10.00 -1.20 20.73
N GLY A 213 -9.78 -2.48 21.00
CA GLY A 213 -10.13 -3.09 22.29
C GLY A 213 -9.40 -2.46 23.46
N LEU A 214 -8.07 -2.30 23.34
CA LEU A 214 -7.25 -1.67 24.37
C LEU A 214 -7.60 -0.18 24.52
N GLY A 215 -7.78 0.52 23.39
CA GLY A 215 -8.16 1.94 23.40
C GLY A 215 -9.51 2.16 24.09
N PHE A 216 -10.50 1.31 23.74
CA PHE A 216 -11.81 1.35 24.39
C PHE A 216 -11.70 1.02 25.90
N GLY A 217 -10.94 -0.03 26.25
CA GLY A 217 -10.78 -0.45 27.65
C GLY A 217 -10.13 0.64 28.52
N ILE A 218 -9.04 1.24 28.00
CA ILE A 218 -8.32 2.32 28.72
C ILE A 218 -9.21 3.57 28.79
N GLY A 219 -9.84 3.94 27.69
CA GLY A 219 -10.72 5.12 27.63
C GLY A 219 -11.91 4.99 28.58
N TYR A 220 -12.61 3.86 28.52
CA TYR A 220 -13.75 3.57 29.38
C TYR A 220 -13.34 3.51 30.86
N GLY A 221 -12.20 2.86 31.16
CA GLY A 221 -11.67 2.78 32.52
C GLY A 221 -11.42 4.17 33.11
N LEU A 222 -10.81 5.07 32.31
CA LEU A 222 -10.53 6.44 32.75
C LEU A 222 -11.83 7.24 33.00
N ILE A 223 -12.82 7.09 32.12
CA ILE A 223 -14.14 7.72 32.27
C ILE A 223 -14.82 7.28 33.57
N THR A 224 -14.80 5.97 33.84
CA THR A 224 -15.44 5.44 35.06
C THR A 224 -14.73 5.85 36.36
N VAL A 225 -13.39 5.86 36.36
CA VAL A 225 -12.61 6.25 37.55
C VAL A 225 -12.81 7.76 37.86
N THR A 226 -13.12 8.58 36.88
CA THR A 226 -13.34 10.02 37.03
C THR A 226 -14.82 10.40 37.16
N ASP A 227 -15.69 9.41 37.45
CA ASP A 227 -17.14 9.58 37.60
C ASP A 227 -17.77 10.30 36.39
N ALA A 228 -17.28 9.99 35.17
CA ALA A 228 -17.72 10.59 33.91
C ALA A 228 -17.67 12.14 33.90
N SER A 229 -16.74 12.72 34.65
CA SER A 229 -16.50 14.17 34.60
C SER A 229 -16.12 14.62 33.18
N THR A 230 -16.28 15.91 32.87
CA THR A 230 -15.89 16.46 31.56
C THR A 230 -14.41 16.15 31.26
N PHE A 231 -13.54 16.29 32.26
CA PHE A 231 -12.12 15.95 32.13
C PHE A 231 -11.94 14.46 31.83
N GLY A 232 -12.65 13.58 32.54
CA GLY A 232 -12.60 12.12 32.33
C GLY A 232 -13.07 11.73 30.94
N LEU A 233 -14.15 12.35 30.46
CA LEU A 233 -14.67 12.09 29.11
C LEU A 233 -13.65 12.49 28.03
N VAL A 234 -13.12 13.70 28.10
CA VAL A 234 -12.17 14.21 27.09
C VAL A 234 -10.86 13.40 27.11
N SER A 235 -10.30 13.19 28.32
CA SER A 235 -9.03 12.44 28.44
C SER A 235 -9.21 10.96 28.13
N GLY A 236 -10.32 10.34 28.53
CA GLY A 236 -10.62 8.95 28.25
C GLY A 236 -10.76 8.68 26.75
N ILE A 237 -11.59 9.48 26.08
CA ILE A 237 -11.77 9.36 24.61
C ILE A 237 -10.42 9.65 23.92
N GLY A 238 -9.73 10.73 24.31
CA GLY A 238 -8.45 11.13 23.71
C GLY A 238 -7.38 10.03 23.82
N LEU A 239 -7.17 9.48 25.03
CA LEU A 239 -6.23 8.38 25.25
C LEU A 239 -6.64 7.11 24.50
N GLY A 240 -7.93 6.79 24.51
CA GLY A 240 -8.45 5.62 23.78
C GLY A 240 -8.16 5.72 22.29
N VAL A 241 -8.41 6.88 21.69
CA VAL A 241 -8.15 7.12 20.26
C VAL A 241 -6.64 7.05 19.98
N ILE A 242 -5.79 7.63 20.85
CA ILE A 242 -4.33 7.59 20.66
C ILE A 242 -3.85 6.13 20.67
N VAL A 243 -4.27 5.33 21.65
CA VAL A 243 -3.86 3.92 21.75
C VAL A 243 -4.31 3.15 20.50
N ALA A 244 -5.58 3.28 20.12
CA ALA A 244 -6.11 2.63 18.91
C ALA A 244 -5.31 3.02 17.66
N SER A 245 -5.02 4.32 17.53
CA SER A 245 -4.27 4.86 16.36
C SER A 245 -2.86 4.28 16.27
N VAL A 246 -2.15 4.14 17.39
CA VAL A 246 -0.79 3.56 17.40
C VAL A 246 -0.81 2.14 16.82
N PHE A 247 -1.74 1.29 17.26
CA PHE A 247 -1.85 -0.08 16.76
C PHE A 247 -2.23 -0.12 15.27
N ILE A 248 -3.15 0.75 14.84
CA ILE A 248 -3.55 0.86 13.44
C ILE A 248 -2.36 1.31 12.59
N MET A 249 -1.56 2.26 13.08
CA MET A 249 -0.36 2.74 12.38
C MET A 249 0.68 1.62 12.24
N ILE A 250 0.91 0.84 13.29
CA ILE A 250 1.83 -0.31 13.24
C ILE A 250 1.32 -1.31 12.18
N ALA A 251 0.03 -1.63 12.19
CA ALA A 251 -0.58 -2.54 11.22
C ALA A 251 -0.39 -2.01 9.78
N ALA A 252 -0.60 -0.73 9.57
CA ALA A 252 -0.46 -0.09 8.24
C ALA A 252 0.99 -0.19 7.73
N VAL A 253 1.98 0.10 8.58
CA VAL A 253 3.40 0.02 8.22
C VAL A 253 3.77 -1.43 7.85
N LEU A 254 3.39 -2.38 8.70
CA LEU A 254 3.73 -3.80 8.50
C LEU A 254 3.07 -4.36 7.22
N THR A 255 1.80 -4.05 6.98
CA THR A 255 1.09 -4.54 5.80
C THR A 255 1.60 -3.87 4.52
N SER A 256 1.91 -2.58 4.56
CA SER A 256 2.49 -1.84 3.43
C SER A 256 3.85 -2.41 3.02
N TYR A 257 4.75 -2.56 4.00
CA TYR A 257 6.07 -3.14 3.77
C TYR A 257 5.95 -4.56 3.19
N THR A 258 5.12 -5.42 3.82
CA THR A 258 4.96 -6.82 3.40
C THR A 258 4.40 -6.92 1.98
N ALA A 259 3.41 -6.09 1.63
CA ALA A 259 2.83 -6.07 0.28
C ALA A 259 3.89 -5.67 -0.75
N THR A 260 4.64 -4.61 -0.48
CA THR A 260 5.71 -4.14 -1.38
C THR A 260 6.80 -5.20 -1.53
N ALA A 261 7.23 -5.82 -0.42
CA ALA A 261 8.25 -6.88 -0.44
C ALA A 261 7.79 -8.07 -1.28
N TYR A 262 6.52 -8.48 -1.11
CA TYR A 262 5.96 -9.60 -1.87
C TYR A 262 6.01 -9.32 -3.38
N HIS A 263 5.51 -8.18 -3.81
CA HIS A 263 5.42 -7.86 -5.24
C HIS A 263 6.81 -7.60 -5.84
N THR A 264 7.75 -7.06 -5.06
CA THR A 264 9.15 -6.90 -5.50
C THR A 264 9.81 -8.26 -5.72
N CYS A 265 9.68 -9.20 -4.77
CA CYS A 265 10.22 -10.55 -4.92
C CYS A 265 9.57 -11.28 -6.10
N LEU A 266 8.26 -11.14 -6.27
CA LEU A 266 7.52 -11.74 -7.38
C LEU A 266 8.00 -11.19 -8.72
N TYR A 267 8.19 -9.87 -8.80
CA TYR A 267 8.68 -9.20 -10.01
C TYR A 267 10.08 -9.70 -10.39
N LEU A 268 10.99 -9.72 -9.43
CA LEU A 268 12.38 -10.16 -9.63
C LEU A 268 12.42 -11.60 -10.13
N TRP A 269 11.66 -12.48 -9.49
CA TRP A 269 11.59 -13.88 -9.90
C TRP A 269 11.02 -14.04 -11.31
N ALA A 270 9.93 -13.34 -11.65
CA ALA A 270 9.33 -13.39 -12.99
C ALA A 270 10.30 -12.90 -14.06
N ARG A 271 11.01 -11.80 -13.77
CA ARG A 271 12.05 -11.25 -14.67
C ARG A 271 13.16 -12.26 -14.93
N ASP A 272 13.63 -12.91 -13.87
CA ASP A 272 14.74 -13.86 -14.01
C ASP A 272 14.30 -15.15 -14.75
N VAL A 273 13.05 -15.61 -14.56
CA VAL A 273 12.46 -16.72 -15.35
C VAL A 273 12.44 -16.35 -16.83
N GLU A 274 11.97 -15.14 -17.18
CA GLU A 274 11.92 -14.70 -18.59
C GLU A 274 13.33 -14.62 -19.20
N ARG A 275 14.31 -14.15 -18.46
CA ARG A 275 15.71 -14.08 -18.92
C ARG A 275 16.24 -15.47 -19.26
N LEU A 276 16.01 -16.46 -18.42
CA LEU A 276 16.45 -17.83 -18.68
C LEU A 276 15.73 -18.44 -19.89
N GLN A 277 14.42 -18.21 -20.01
CA GLN A 277 13.66 -18.67 -21.18
C GLN A 277 14.20 -18.06 -22.48
N ALA A 278 14.56 -16.78 -22.46
CA ALA A 278 15.11 -16.09 -23.62
C ALA A 278 16.48 -16.63 -24.05
N THR A 279 17.27 -17.20 -23.11
CA THR A 279 18.56 -17.81 -23.42
C THR A 279 18.46 -19.30 -23.79
N GLY A 280 17.24 -19.84 -23.85
CA GLY A 280 16.99 -21.26 -24.20
C GLY A 280 17.44 -22.22 -23.10
N SER A 281 17.70 -21.73 -21.89
CA SER A 281 18.16 -22.54 -20.76
C SER A 281 16.98 -23.28 -20.13
N SER A 282 17.14 -24.57 -19.87
CA SER A 282 16.16 -25.37 -19.13
C SER A 282 16.39 -25.32 -17.61
N ALA A 283 17.36 -24.51 -17.14
CA ALA A 283 17.62 -24.36 -15.72
C ALA A 283 16.42 -23.73 -15.01
N SER A 284 16.12 -24.21 -13.82
CA SER A 284 15.04 -23.64 -12.99
C SER A 284 15.57 -22.43 -12.20
N VAL A 285 14.89 -21.30 -12.33
CA VAL A 285 15.18 -20.11 -11.48
C VAL A 285 14.70 -20.38 -10.06
N GLN A 286 15.59 -20.26 -9.11
CA GLN A 286 15.18 -20.27 -7.70
C GLN A 286 14.58 -18.90 -7.33
N PRO A 287 13.37 -18.89 -6.78
CA PRO A 287 12.80 -17.62 -6.32
C PRO A 287 13.58 -17.07 -5.13
N PRO A 288 13.56 -15.74 -4.91
CA PRO A 288 14.14 -15.17 -3.69
C PRO A 288 13.60 -15.87 -2.44
N ALA A 289 14.44 -15.97 -1.38
CA ALA A 289 14.12 -16.76 -0.20
C ALA A 289 12.71 -16.51 0.37
N PRO A 290 12.25 -15.27 0.54
CA PRO A 290 10.87 -15.06 1.02
C PRO A 290 9.80 -15.61 0.08
N LEU A 291 10.00 -15.52 -1.23
CA LEU A 291 9.05 -16.01 -2.22
C LEU A 291 9.10 -17.54 -2.34
N ALA A 292 10.26 -18.15 -2.16
CA ALA A 292 10.43 -19.61 -2.17
C ALA A 292 9.49 -20.28 -1.14
N ALA A 293 9.35 -19.67 0.03
CA ALA A 293 8.45 -20.16 1.09
C ALA A 293 6.97 -20.17 0.63
N VAL A 294 6.56 -19.22 -0.20
CA VAL A 294 5.18 -19.15 -0.74
C VAL A 294 4.98 -20.25 -1.81
N LEU A 295 5.98 -20.44 -2.65
CA LEU A 295 5.90 -21.40 -3.78
C LEU A 295 6.05 -22.85 -3.33
N GLY A 296 6.50 -23.11 -2.09
CA GLY A 296 6.69 -24.44 -1.55
C GLY A 296 7.94 -25.13 -2.11
N LYS A 297 8.97 -24.34 -2.38
CA LYS A 297 10.28 -24.80 -2.89
C LYS A 297 11.37 -24.60 -1.86
#